data_343299f698d10aec72ef091170d9a1c7
#
_entry.id   343299f698d10aec72ef091170d9a1c7
#
_cell.length_a   1.000
_cell.length_b   1.000
_cell.length_c   1.000
_cell.angle_alpha   90.00
_cell.angle_beta   90.00
_cell.angle_gamma   90.00
#
_symmetry.space_group_name_H-M   'P 1'
#
loop_
_entity.id
_entity.type
_entity.pdbx_description
1 polymer ?
#
loop_
_entity_poly.entity_id
_entity_poly.type
_entity_poly.pdbx_seq_one_letter_code
_entity_poly.pdbx_strand_id
1 'polypeptide(L)'
;MLELIDIRKSYEGKPLLEGVSIRIDRSETVCLLGPSGGGKSTLLRIAAGLESPESGRVLWNGEDITRTPAHRRGFGLMFQDYALFPHLNVAENVAFGLRMQNLPADRIRRETGEALARVELAGFERRRTADLSGGEQQRVALARALAPRPKLLMLDEPLGALDRSLREQLTGQLRRLLRELQIPALYVTHDQEEAFGVAQRVALLHGGRIVQSGRPEELIAGPVSAWAADFLGLGTVLRGTVKSVRPLRIQTALGEFEAQAAPPGPKKGEAGWILLRPGGGSLRRGGGKTAGGIRGVAVESVRRGEAYRIRLRTAGGVDVICAQDQPVEEGEERIWTPAAGVWIRG
;
A
#
# COMPACT_ATOMS: atom_id res chain seq x y z
N MET A 1 15.20 10.71 -11.00
CA MET A 1 15.35 9.94 -9.77
C MET A 1 15.11 10.88 -8.60
N LEU A 2 14.13 10.54 -7.72
CA LEU A 2 13.89 11.26 -6.47
C LEU A 2 14.53 10.50 -5.32
N GLU A 3 15.18 11.22 -4.39
CA GLU A 3 15.68 10.64 -3.14
C GLU A 3 15.24 11.51 -1.97
N LEU A 4 14.64 10.89 -0.98
CA LEU A 4 14.38 11.46 0.34
C LEU A 4 15.39 10.81 1.29
N ILE A 5 16.16 11.61 2.02
CA ILE A 5 17.28 11.14 2.85
C ILE A 5 17.10 11.64 4.27
N ASP A 6 16.92 10.72 5.22
CA ASP A 6 16.79 10.97 6.66
C ASP A 6 15.76 12.05 7.00
N ILE A 7 14.60 12.01 6.35
CA ILE A 7 13.54 13.00 6.55
C ILE A 7 12.95 12.85 7.95
N ARG A 8 12.98 13.96 8.70
CA ARG A 8 12.39 14.07 10.05
C ARG A 8 11.35 15.18 10.06
N LYS A 9 10.28 14.94 10.78
CA LYS A 9 9.18 15.90 10.96
C LYS A 9 8.42 15.59 12.23
N SER A 10 8.11 16.64 12.98
CA SER A 10 7.27 16.56 14.18
C SER A 10 6.14 17.58 14.08
N TYR A 11 5.06 17.34 14.79
CA TYR A 11 3.99 18.31 15.01
C TYR A 11 3.72 18.41 16.51
N GLU A 12 3.68 19.62 17.02
CA GLU A 12 3.44 19.90 18.45
C GLU A 12 4.36 19.08 19.39
N GLY A 13 5.63 18.93 18.98
CA GLY A 13 6.62 18.15 19.73
C GLY A 13 6.49 16.62 19.61
N LYS A 14 5.50 16.11 18.86
CA LYS A 14 5.33 14.68 18.65
C LYS A 14 5.99 14.26 17.33
N PRO A 15 6.96 13.33 17.34
CA PRO A 15 7.57 12.83 16.11
C PRO A 15 6.54 12.16 15.21
N LEU A 16 6.57 12.51 13.91
CA LEU A 16 5.74 11.89 12.88
C LEU A 16 6.59 11.12 11.87
N LEU A 17 7.72 11.71 11.44
CA LEU A 17 8.71 11.07 10.58
C LEU A 17 10.05 11.06 11.32
N GLU A 18 10.68 9.88 11.41
CA GLU A 18 11.86 9.62 12.22
C GLU A 18 13.02 9.07 11.39
N GLY A 19 13.45 9.85 10.39
CA GLY A 19 14.58 9.46 9.56
C GLY A 19 14.16 8.61 8.35
N VAL A 20 13.08 9.00 7.70
CA VAL A 20 12.58 8.31 6.51
C VAL A 20 13.51 8.53 5.32
N SER A 21 13.99 7.43 4.75
CA SER A 21 14.76 7.44 3.52
C SER A 21 14.09 6.56 2.48
N ILE A 22 13.85 7.12 1.28
CA ILE A 22 13.24 6.41 0.17
C ILE A 22 13.79 6.97 -1.15
N ARG A 23 14.02 6.10 -2.11
CA ARG A 23 14.47 6.42 -3.45
C ARG A 23 13.42 5.97 -4.45
N ILE A 24 13.22 6.75 -5.52
CA ILE A 24 12.33 6.43 -6.65
C ILE A 24 13.16 6.58 -7.91
N ASP A 25 13.33 5.46 -8.60
CA ASP A 25 14.12 5.42 -9.83
C ASP A 25 13.32 5.93 -11.03
N ARG A 26 13.98 6.07 -12.19
CA ARG A 26 13.32 6.49 -13.42
C ARG A 26 12.28 5.44 -13.82
N SER A 27 11.10 5.92 -14.21
CA SER A 27 9.96 5.07 -14.62
C SER A 27 9.48 4.07 -13.56
N GLU A 28 9.88 4.23 -12.30
CA GLU A 28 9.46 3.41 -11.19
C GLU A 28 8.22 4.01 -10.51
N THR A 29 7.24 3.17 -10.24
CA THR A 29 6.11 3.50 -9.34
C THR A 29 6.40 2.89 -7.97
N VAL A 30 6.63 3.75 -6.99
CA VAL A 30 6.80 3.35 -5.59
C VAL A 30 5.55 3.71 -4.81
N CYS A 31 4.98 2.73 -4.12
CA CYS A 31 3.87 2.97 -3.20
C CYS A 31 4.36 3.09 -1.76
N LEU A 32 3.96 4.16 -1.09
CA LEU A 32 4.10 4.32 0.35
C LEU A 32 2.82 3.81 1.02
N LEU A 33 2.90 2.66 1.67
CA LEU A 33 1.79 1.98 2.30
C LEU A 33 1.94 2.01 3.82
N GLY A 34 0.86 2.24 4.57
CA GLY A 34 0.89 2.25 6.03
C GLY A 34 -0.43 2.73 6.63
N PRO A 35 -0.60 2.67 7.95
CA PRO A 35 -1.82 3.08 8.63
C PRO A 35 -2.13 4.57 8.43
N SER A 36 -3.40 4.94 8.57
CA SER A 36 -3.83 6.35 8.56
C SER A 36 -3.13 7.13 9.67
N GLY A 37 -2.78 8.40 9.40
CA GLY A 37 -2.03 9.23 10.34
C GLY A 37 -0.54 8.91 10.47
N GLY A 38 -0.01 7.91 9.74
CA GLY A 38 1.40 7.49 9.83
C GLY A 38 2.43 8.38 9.13
N GLY A 39 2.04 9.56 8.62
CA GLY A 39 2.97 10.52 8.00
C GLY A 39 3.15 10.39 6.49
N LYS A 40 2.38 9.52 5.81
CA LYS A 40 2.48 9.29 4.36
C LYS A 40 2.27 10.57 3.54
N SER A 41 1.14 11.26 3.74
CA SER A 41 0.81 12.51 3.03
C SER A 41 1.77 13.64 3.39
N THR A 42 2.28 13.67 4.65
CA THR A 42 3.32 14.62 5.05
C THR A 42 4.62 14.39 4.28
N LEU A 43 5.06 13.13 4.17
CA LEU A 43 6.25 12.78 3.39
C LEU A 43 6.09 13.18 1.90
N LEU A 44 4.90 12.93 1.34
CA LEU A 44 4.57 13.34 -0.02
C LEU A 44 4.58 14.86 -0.18
N ARG A 45 4.01 15.63 0.76
CA ARG A 45 4.04 17.10 0.76
C ARG A 45 5.47 17.64 0.86
N ILE A 46 6.33 17.02 1.66
CA ILE A 46 7.76 17.35 1.73
C ILE A 46 8.44 17.08 0.38
N ALA A 47 8.20 15.92 -0.23
CA ALA A 47 8.70 15.59 -1.57
C ALA A 47 8.21 16.58 -2.62
N ALA A 48 6.96 17.06 -2.51
CA ALA A 48 6.38 18.06 -3.41
C ALA A 48 6.92 19.50 -3.18
N GLY A 49 7.53 19.79 -2.03
CA GLY A 49 7.95 21.14 -1.64
C GLY A 49 6.83 22.03 -1.16
N LEU A 50 5.74 21.43 -0.72
CA LEU A 50 4.62 22.10 -0.04
C LEU A 50 4.85 22.23 1.45
N GLU A 51 5.75 21.41 1.99
CA GLU A 51 6.12 21.41 3.40
C GLU A 51 7.64 21.23 3.53
N SER A 52 8.23 21.84 4.56
CA SER A 52 9.66 21.70 4.85
C SER A 52 9.89 20.60 5.89
N PRO A 53 10.87 19.71 5.71
CA PRO A 53 11.30 18.82 6.76
C PRO A 53 12.01 19.61 7.88
N GLU A 54 12.06 19.07 9.09
CA GLU A 54 12.89 19.62 10.18
C GLU A 54 14.36 19.30 9.95
N SER A 55 14.64 18.11 9.43
CA SER A 55 15.97 17.69 8.98
C SER A 55 15.85 16.68 7.84
N GLY A 56 16.99 16.38 7.21
CA GLY A 56 17.06 15.54 6.04
C GLY A 56 17.08 16.34 4.74
N ARG A 57 17.12 15.64 3.62
CA ARG A 57 17.25 16.24 2.29
C ARG A 57 16.33 15.60 1.27
N VAL A 58 15.89 16.40 0.31
CA VAL A 58 15.16 15.97 -0.90
C VAL A 58 16.05 16.23 -2.10
N LEU A 59 16.46 15.16 -2.80
CA LEU A 59 17.31 15.27 -3.97
C LEU A 59 16.52 14.90 -5.23
N TRP A 60 16.75 15.63 -6.31
CA TRP A 60 16.26 15.30 -7.64
C TRP A 60 17.45 15.16 -8.61
N ASN A 61 17.67 13.93 -9.12
CA ASN A 61 18.85 13.59 -9.94
C ASN A 61 20.18 13.99 -9.28
N GLY A 62 20.28 13.86 -7.95
CA GLY A 62 21.47 14.22 -7.16
C GLY A 62 21.55 15.70 -6.75
N GLU A 63 20.69 16.58 -7.30
CA GLU A 63 20.62 17.99 -6.91
C GLU A 63 19.71 18.15 -5.67
N ASP A 64 20.16 18.92 -4.68
CA ASP A 64 19.38 19.23 -3.49
C ASP A 64 18.29 20.25 -3.80
N ILE A 65 17.04 19.80 -3.75
CA ILE A 65 15.83 20.60 -3.97
C ILE A 65 15.03 20.83 -2.68
N THR A 66 15.60 20.55 -1.51
CA THR A 66 14.91 20.63 -0.22
C THR A 66 14.23 21.98 -0.02
N ARG A 67 14.92 23.07 -0.38
CA ARG A 67 14.40 24.43 -0.26
C ARG A 67 13.73 24.98 -1.54
N THR A 68 13.68 24.18 -2.60
CA THR A 68 13.03 24.59 -3.86
C THR A 68 11.51 24.53 -3.68
N PRO A 69 10.78 25.63 -3.91
CA PRO A 69 9.33 25.67 -3.75
C PRO A 69 8.63 24.77 -4.79
N ALA A 70 7.45 24.27 -4.47
CA ALA A 70 6.70 23.29 -5.25
C ALA A 70 6.56 23.67 -6.73
N HIS A 71 6.20 24.92 -7.04
CA HIS A 71 5.99 25.39 -8.42
C HIS A 71 7.26 25.35 -9.30
N ARG A 72 8.46 25.25 -8.71
CA ARG A 72 9.74 25.15 -9.43
C ARG A 72 10.24 23.72 -9.56
N ARG A 73 9.64 22.72 -8.85
CA ARG A 73 10.09 21.32 -8.92
C ARG A 73 9.67 20.63 -10.21
N GLY A 74 8.61 21.11 -10.86
CA GLY A 74 8.06 20.50 -12.08
C GLY A 74 7.45 19.13 -11.82
N PHE A 75 6.89 18.91 -10.64
CA PHE A 75 6.20 17.69 -10.23
C PHE A 75 4.69 17.84 -10.37
N GLY A 76 3.99 16.79 -10.77
CA GLY A 76 2.53 16.72 -10.76
C GLY A 76 2.04 16.15 -9.44
N LEU A 77 1.03 16.78 -8.87
CA LEU A 77 0.44 16.34 -7.61
C LEU A 77 -1.08 16.19 -7.75
N MET A 78 -1.60 15.07 -7.29
CA MET A 78 -3.01 14.83 -7.10
C MET A 78 -3.30 14.66 -5.61
N PHE A 79 -4.19 15.48 -5.06
CA PHE A 79 -4.61 15.45 -3.66
C PHE A 79 -5.73 14.44 -3.44
N GLN A 80 -5.91 14.02 -2.21
CA GLN A 80 -6.92 13.04 -1.78
C GLN A 80 -8.36 13.51 -2.07
N ASP A 81 -8.65 14.80 -1.91
CA ASP A 81 -9.94 15.44 -2.18
C ASP A 81 -10.07 15.92 -3.63
N TYR A 82 -9.14 15.49 -4.51
CA TYR A 82 -8.99 15.93 -5.89
C TYR A 82 -8.71 17.43 -6.06
N ALA A 83 -9.11 18.28 -5.13
CA ALA A 83 -8.92 19.73 -5.12
C ALA A 83 -9.27 20.39 -6.47
N LEU A 84 -10.35 19.97 -7.13
CA LEU A 84 -10.81 20.57 -8.37
C LEU A 84 -11.36 21.98 -8.08
N PHE A 85 -11.11 22.90 -9.00
CA PHE A 85 -11.62 24.26 -8.92
C PHE A 85 -13.11 24.26 -9.31
N PRO A 86 -14.04 24.49 -8.36
CA PRO A 86 -15.49 24.30 -8.60
C PRO A 86 -16.09 25.35 -9.55
N HIS A 87 -15.45 26.49 -9.68
CA HIS A 87 -15.85 27.60 -10.57
C HIS A 87 -15.31 27.45 -11.99
N LEU A 88 -14.47 26.45 -12.27
CA LEU A 88 -13.91 26.16 -13.58
C LEU A 88 -14.54 24.89 -14.15
N ASN A 89 -14.69 24.83 -15.48
CA ASN A 89 -15.06 23.63 -16.19
C ASN A 89 -13.90 22.63 -16.27
N VAL A 90 -14.15 21.45 -16.84
CA VAL A 90 -13.16 20.36 -16.97
C VAL A 90 -11.91 20.81 -17.72
N ALA A 91 -12.07 21.43 -18.91
CA ALA A 91 -10.93 21.90 -19.69
C ALA A 91 -10.11 22.98 -18.96
N GLU A 92 -10.77 23.89 -18.28
CA GLU A 92 -10.14 24.96 -17.51
C GLU A 92 -9.36 24.41 -16.30
N ASN A 93 -9.89 23.40 -15.60
CA ASN A 93 -9.19 22.70 -14.54
C ASN A 93 -7.89 22.06 -15.07
N VAL A 94 -7.97 21.30 -16.17
CA VAL A 94 -6.81 20.62 -16.76
C VAL A 94 -5.80 21.63 -17.32
N ALA A 95 -6.28 22.72 -17.95
CA ALA A 95 -5.43 23.75 -18.51
C ALA A 95 -4.73 24.63 -17.46
N PHE A 96 -5.12 24.58 -16.18
CA PHE A 96 -4.62 25.49 -15.15
C PHE A 96 -3.08 25.52 -15.07
N GLY A 97 -2.46 24.35 -14.93
CA GLY A 97 -1.00 24.24 -14.87
C GLY A 97 -0.29 24.70 -16.15
N LEU A 98 -0.91 24.46 -17.32
CA LEU A 98 -0.38 24.91 -18.62
C LEU A 98 -0.40 26.44 -18.76
N ARG A 99 -1.46 27.08 -18.24
CA ARG A 99 -1.56 28.56 -18.20
C ARG A 99 -0.45 29.16 -17.33
N MET A 100 -0.11 28.54 -16.20
CA MET A 100 0.98 28.98 -15.32
C MET A 100 2.35 28.87 -15.97
N GLN A 101 2.49 28.02 -17.00
CA GLN A 101 3.71 27.93 -17.83
C GLN A 101 3.79 28.98 -18.95
N ASN A 102 2.81 29.88 -19.06
CA ASN A 102 2.71 30.91 -20.09
C ASN A 102 2.79 30.36 -21.53
N LEU A 103 2.20 29.19 -21.78
CA LEU A 103 2.17 28.56 -23.09
C LEU A 103 1.18 29.27 -24.02
N PRO A 104 1.39 29.25 -25.36
CA PRO A 104 0.42 29.77 -26.34
C PRO A 104 -0.93 29.07 -26.24
N ALA A 105 -2.02 29.78 -26.50
CA ALA A 105 -3.40 29.29 -26.35
C ALA A 105 -3.67 28.01 -27.16
N ASP A 106 -3.15 27.91 -28.38
CA ASP A 106 -3.33 26.71 -29.22
C ASP A 106 -2.61 25.50 -28.64
N ARG A 107 -1.44 25.69 -28.03
CA ARG A 107 -0.72 24.63 -27.34
C ARG A 107 -1.46 24.19 -26.09
N ILE A 108 -1.98 25.14 -25.29
CA ILE A 108 -2.80 24.82 -24.11
C ILE A 108 -4.01 23.97 -24.51
N ARG A 109 -4.72 24.34 -25.58
CA ARG A 109 -5.89 23.61 -26.07
C ARG A 109 -5.53 22.17 -26.48
N ARG A 110 -4.45 22.00 -27.24
CA ARG A 110 -3.97 20.69 -27.68
C ARG A 110 -3.56 19.81 -26.50
N GLU A 111 -2.67 20.30 -25.61
CA GLU A 111 -2.19 19.52 -24.45
C GLU A 111 -3.34 19.16 -23.49
N THR A 112 -4.33 20.06 -23.33
CA THR A 112 -5.55 19.79 -22.53
C THR A 112 -6.35 18.66 -23.16
N GLY A 113 -6.61 18.68 -24.46
CA GLY A 113 -7.32 17.63 -25.17
C GLY A 113 -6.60 16.27 -25.09
N GLU A 114 -5.26 16.28 -25.29
CA GLU A 114 -4.45 15.06 -25.13
C GLU A 114 -4.50 14.50 -23.72
N ALA A 115 -4.45 15.35 -22.68
CA ALA A 115 -4.52 14.92 -21.29
C ALA A 115 -5.89 14.31 -20.97
N LEU A 116 -6.98 14.93 -21.45
CA LEU A 116 -8.35 14.39 -21.28
C LEU A 116 -8.55 13.05 -22.02
N ALA A 117 -8.03 12.93 -23.23
CA ALA A 117 -8.10 11.70 -24.01
C ALA A 117 -7.38 10.53 -23.29
N ARG A 118 -6.22 10.78 -22.67
CA ARG A 118 -5.45 9.79 -21.90
C ARG A 118 -6.21 9.20 -20.71
N VAL A 119 -7.12 9.98 -20.14
CA VAL A 119 -7.94 9.55 -18.99
C VAL A 119 -9.38 9.19 -19.40
N GLU A 120 -9.63 8.98 -20.70
CA GLU A 120 -10.93 8.58 -21.27
C GLU A 120 -12.05 9.63 -20.99
N LEU A 121 -11.71 10.92 -21.02
CA LEU A 121 -12.65 12.03 -20.84
C LEU A 121 -12.73 12.95 -22.06
N ALA A 122 -12.43 12.48 -23.26
CA ALA A 122 -12.66 13.22 -24.49
C ALA A 122 -14.16 13.60 -24.62
N GLY A 123 -14.46 14.85 -24.94
CA GLY A 123 -15.84 15.37 -25.03
C GLY A 123 -16.40 15.93 -23.72
N PHE A 124 -15.63 15.88 -22.61
CA PHE A 124 -16.06 16.41 -21.30
C PHE A 124 -15.63 17.88 -21.07
N GLU A 125 -14.94 18.50 -22.00
CA GLU A 125 -14.24 19.78 -21.86
C GLU A 125 -15.09 20.88 -21.24
N ARG A 126 -16.38 20.96 -21.63
CA ARG A 126 -17.32 22.00 -21.20
C ARG A 126 -18.14 21.65 -19.97
N ARG A 127 -18.05 20.42 -19.45
CA ARG A 127 -18.82 19.99 -18.28
C ARG A 127 -18.33 20.72 -17.03
N ARG A 128 -19.23 20.97 -16.09
CA ARG A 128 -18.91 21.50 -14.76
C ARG A 128 -18.38 20.37 -13.90
N THR A 129 -17.42 20.66 -13.04
CA THR A 129 -16.85 19.65 -12.12
C THR A 129 -17.87 19.10 -11.13
N ALA A 130 -18.90 19.90 -10.77
CA ALA A 130 -19.97 19.49 -9.86
C ALA A 130 -20.94 18.45 -10.47
N ASP A 131 -21.00 18.36 -11.79
CA ASP A 131 -21.89 17.44 -12.51
C ASP A 131 -21.23 16.08 -12.78
N LEU A 132 -19.98 15.89 -12.32
CA LEU A 132 -19.19 14.68 -12.54
C LEU A 132 -19.36 13.68 -11.40
N SER A 133 -19.37 12.39 -11.74
CA SER A 133 -19.21 11.30 -10.76
C SER A 133 -17.84 11.37 -10.09
N GLY A 134 -17.68 10.73 -8.92
CA GLY A 134 -16.40 10.69 -8.20
C GLY A 134 -15.23 10.14 -9.07
N GLY A 135 -15.48 9.09 -9.86
CA GLY A 135 -14.48 8.56 -10.78
C GLY A 135 -14.13 9.51 -11.94
N GLU A 136 -15.10 10.28 -12.45
CA GLU A 136 -14.84 11.32 -13.46
C GLU A 136 -14.04 12.48 -12.86
N GLN A 137 -14.39 12.93 -11.63
CA GLN A 137 -13.62 13.97 -10.92
C GLN A 137 -12.18 13.55 -10.69
N GLN A 138 -11.97 12.32 -10.27
CA GLN A 138 -10.65 11.72 -10.12
C GLN A 138 -9.85 11.76 -11.43
N ARG A 139 -10.44 11.32 -12.54
CA ARG A 139 -9.79 11.36 -13.86
C ARG A 139 -9.47 12.79 -14.31
N VAL A 140 -10.33 13.76 -14.04
CA VAL A 140 -10.03 15.18 -14.29
C VAL A 140 -8.84 15.65 -13.46
N ALA A 141 -8.76 15.30 -12.17
CA ALA A 141 -7.63 15.65 -11.32
C ALA A 141 -6.32 15.01 -11.80
N LEU A 142 -6.39 13.76 -12.25
CA LEU A 142 -5.25 13.06 -12.85
C LEU A 142 -4.81 13.73 -14.17
N ALA A 143 -5.75 14.08 -15.05
CA ALA A 143 -5.45 14.82 -16.28
C ALA A 143 -4.80 16.17 -16.00
N ARG A 144 -5.29 16.91 -14.98
CA ARG A 144 -4.72 18.18 -14.54
C ARG A 144 -3.28 18.02 -14.04
N ALA A 145 -2.98 16.96 -13.29
CA ALA A 145 -1.63 16.69 -12.83
C ALA A 145 -0.68 16.27 -13.96
N LEU A 146 -1.18 15.63 -15.00
CA LEU A 146 -0.41 15.12 -16.15
C LEU A 146 -0.22 16.15 -17.27
N ALA A 147 -1.16 17.06 -17.48
CA ALA A 147 -1.15 18.02 -18.59
C ALA A 147 0.16 18.83 -18.70
N PRO A 148 0.77 19.32 -17.58
CA PRO A 148 2.03 20.03 -17.62
C PRO A 148 3.26 19.16 -17.95
N ARG A 149 3.08 17.86 -18.25
CA ARG A 149 4.14 16.87 -18.49
C ARG A 149 5.15 16.81 -17.32
N PRO A 150 4.72 16.41 -16.14
CA PRO A 150 5.54 16.44 -14.93
C PRO A 150 6.75 15.50 -15.02
N LYS A 151 7.84 15.87 -14.33
CA LYS A 151 9.03 15.03 -14.17
C LYS A 151 8.80 13.86 -13.22
N LEU A 152 7.87 13.99 -12.28
CA LEU A 152 7.44 13.03 -11.27
C LEU A 152 5.96 13.22 -11.03
N LEU A 153 5.20 12.13 -10.93
CA LEU A 153 3.79 12.15 -10.53
C LEU A 153 3.67 11.72 -9.07
N MET A 154 2.92 12.49 -8.28
CA MET A 154 2.62 12.18 -6.89
C MET A 154 1.12 12.09 -6.70
N LEU A 155 0.67 10.99 -6.08
CA LEU A 155 -0.74 10.65 -5.92
C LEU A 155 -1.01 10.36 -4.44
N ASP A 156 -1.81 11.23 -3.80
CA ASP A 156 -2.17 11.11 -2.38
C ASP A 156 -3.57 10.48 -2.29
N GLU A 157 -3.67 9.21 -1.93
CA GLU A 157 -4.91 8.41 -1.79
C GLU A 157 -5.89 8.61 -2.96
N PRO A 158 -5.44 8.44 -4.22
CA PRO A 158 -6.22 8.87 -5.39
C PRO A 158 -7.53 8.09 -5.58
N LEU A 159 -7.68 6.91 -4.99
CA LEU A 159 -8.85 6.04 -5.13
C LEU A 159 -9.68 5.92 -3.82
N GLY A 160 -9.27 6.61 -2.75
CA GLY A 160 -9.82 6.41 -1.41
C GLY A 160 -11.31 6.72 -1.26
N ALA A 161 -11.86 7.62 -2.09
CA ALA A 161 -13.27 8.04 -2.02
C ALA A 161 -14.23 7.17 -2.86
N LEU A 162 -13.75 6.11 -3.51
CA LEU A 162 -14.51 5.31 -4.46
C LEU A 162 -15.02 4.00 -3.85
N ASP A 163 -16.13 3.49 -4.38
CA ASP A 163 -16.60 2.13 -4.08
C ASP A 163 -15.61 1.07 -4.57
N ARG A 164 -15.73 -0.16 -4.05
CA ARG A 164 -14.77 -1.23 -4.29
C ARG A 164 -14.65 -1.62 -5.78
N SER A 165 -15.78 -1.76 -6.48
CA SER A 165 -15.79 -2.22 -7.88
C SER A 165 -15.13 -1.20 -8.80
N LEU A 166 -15.46 0.08 -8.62
CA LEU A 166 -14.87 1.18 -9.37
C LEU A 166 -13.37 1.34 -9.03
N ARG A 167 -12.99 1.13 -7.77
CA ARG A 167 -11.60 1.16 -7.32
C ARG A 167 -10.76 0.09 -8.01
N GLU A 168 -11.21 -1.16 -8.06
CA GLU A 168 -10.52 -2.26 -8.75
C GLU A 168 -10.30 -1.94 -10.25
N GLN A 169 -11.35 -1.44 -10.91
CA GLN A 169 -11.27 -1.04 -12.33
C GLN A 169 -10.25 0.08 -12.55
N LEU A 170 -10.32 1.15 -11.75
CA LEU A 170 -9.45 2.32 -11.87
C LEU A 170 -8.01 2.02 -11.47
N THR A 171 -7.77 1.10 -10.53
CA THR A 171 -6.43 0.59 -10.21
C THR A 171 -5.75 0.01 -11.45
N GLY A 172 -6.46 -0.82 -12.22
CA GLY A 172 -5.95 -1.39 -13.46
C GLY A 172 -5.67 -0.35 -14.56
N GLN A 173 -6.56 0.65 -14.70
CA GLN A 173 -6.38 1.76 -15.65
C GLN A 173 -5.16 2.62 -15.26
N LEU A 174 -5.04 3.00 -14.00
CA LEU A 174 -3.94 3.80 -13.48
C LEU A 174 -2.58 3.09 -13.66
N ARG A 175 -2.53 1.79 -13.37
CA ARG A 175 -1.33 0.97 -13.60
C ARG A 175 -0.89 1.00 -15.07
N ARG A 176 -1.84 0.83 -16.01
CA ARG A 176 -1.54 0.90 -17.46
C ARG A 176 -1.00 2.28 -17.83
N LEU A 177 -1.69 3.34 -17.41
CA LEU A 177 -1.31 4.72 -17.69
C LEU A 177 0.11 5.04 -17.17
N LEU A 178 0.43 4.68 -15.93
CA LEU A 178 1.76 4.94 -15.35
C LEU A 178 2.86 4.19 -16.13
N ARG A 179 2.59 2.96 -16.58
CA ARG A 179 3.54 2.20 -17.42
C ARG A 179 3.74 2.82 -18.80
N GLU A 180 2.68 3.30 -19.43
CA GLU A 180 2.75 3.96 -20.74
C GLU A 180 3.51 5.29 -20.69
N LEU A 181 3.29 6.06 -19.64
CA LEU A 181 3.93 7.37 -19.47
C LEU A 181 5.42 7.26 -19.13
N GLN A 182 5.88 6.15 -18.57
CA GLN A 182 7.27 5.93 -18.17
C GLN A 182 7.87 7.05 -17.29
N ILE A 183 7.05 7.76 -16.54
CA ILE A 183 7.47 8.73 -15.54
C ILE A 183 7.52 8.09 -14.16
N PRO A 184 8.47 8.50 -13.30
CA PRO A 184 8.47 8.02 -11.92
C PRO A 184 7.21 8.48 -11.20
N ALA A 185 6.71 7.64 -10.27
CA ALA A 185 5.56 7.98 -9.47
C ALA A 185 5.73 7.62 -8.00
N LEU A 186 5.30 8.52 -7.12
CA LEU A 186 5.10 8.26 -5.69
C LEU A 186 3.59 8.15 -5.43
N TYR A 187 3.16 6.95 -5.10
CA TYR A 187 1.77 6.62 -4.79
C TYR A 187 1.61 6.47 -3.28
N VAL A 188 0.66 7.12 -2.69
CA VAL A 188 0.34 7.01 -1.25
C VAL A 188 -1.03 6.40 -1.09
N THR A 189 -1.14 5.35 -0.28
CA THR A 189 -2.42 4.75 0.09
C THR A 189 -2.32 4.04 1.45
N HIS A 190 -3.47 3.71 2.02
CA HIS A 190 -3.59 2.77 3.13
C HIS A 190 -4.21 1.43 2.67
N ASP A 191 -4.61 1.33 1.41
CA ASP A 191 -5.21 0.14 0.81
C ASP A 191 -4.13 -0.75 0.18
N GLN A 192 -4.11 -2.02 0.59
CA GLN A 192 -3.11 -2.99 0.14
C GLN A 192 -3.38 -3.46 -1.29
N GLU A 193 -4.67 -3.61 -1.67
CA GLU A 193 -5.05 -4.05 -3.02
C GLU A 193 -4.61 -3.00 -4.06
N GLU A 194 -4.77 -1.70 -3.73
CA GLU A 194 -4.25 -0.60 -4.55
C GLU A 194 -2.72 -0.65 -4.65
N ALA A 195 -2.04 -0.71 -3.49
CA ALA A 195 -0.58 -0.71 -3.43
C ALA A 195 0.03 -1.84 -4.27
N PHE A 196 -0.50 -3.05 -4.12
CA PHE A 196 -0.02 -4.23 -4.84
C PHE A 196 -0.48 -4.24 -6.31
N GLY A 197 -1.61 -3.61 -6.62
CA GLY A 197 -2.13 -3.50 -7.97
C GLY A 197 -1.36 -2.52 -8.86
N VAL A 198 -0.86 -1.41 -8.29
CA VAL A 198 -0.26 -0.30 -9.05
C VAL A 198 1.27 -0.32 -9.03
N ALA A 199 1.88 -0.57 -7.86
CA ALA A 199 3.29 -0.32 -7.64
C ALA A 199 4.22 -1.45 -8.10
N GLN A 200 5.42 -1.08 -8.55
CA GLN A 200 6.53 -2.01 -8.77
C GLN A 200 7.27 -2.28 -7.46
N ARG A 201 7.29 -1.30 -6.55
CA ARG A 201 7.87 -1.44 -5.22
C ARG A 201 6.98 -0.77 -4.18
N VAL A 202 6.80 -1.45 -3.06
CA VAL A 202 6.03 -0.95 -1.92
C VAL A 202 6.98 -0.70 -0.76
N ALA A 203 6.83 0.44 -0.10
CA ALA A 203 7.53 0.82 1.11
C ALA A 203 6.53 0.91 2.26
N LEU A 204 6.69 0.07 3.29
CA LEU A 204 5.83 0.06 4.47
C LEU A 204 6.30 1.12 5.46
N LEU A 205 5.46 2.12 5.72
CA LEU A 205 5.72 3.17 6.71
C LEU A 205 4.99 2.83 8.01
N HIS A 206 5.75 2.67 9.09
CA HIS A 206 5.22 2.44 10.43
C HIS A 206 6.09 3.11 11.49
N GLY A 207 5.48 3.74 12.50
CA GLY A 207 6.20 4.43 13.57
C GLY A 207 7.18 5.48 13.03
N GLY A 208 6.79 6.22 11.99
CA GLY A 208 7.62 7.25 11.37
C GLY A 208 8.82 6.75 10.57
N ARG A 209 8.93 5.44 10.29
CA ARG A 209 10.08 4.84 9.60
C ARG A 209 9.64 3.88 8.50
N ILE A 210 10.46 3.72 7.47
CA ILE A 210 10.28 2.62 6.51
C ILE A 210 10.77 1.34 7.16
N VAL A 211 9.80 0.45 7.48
CA VAL A 211 10.11 -0.82 8.15
C VAL A 211 10.45 -1.94 7.17
N GLN A 212 9.92 -1.88 5.95
CA GLN A 212 10.22 -2.81 4.88
C GLN A 212 9.98 -2.15 3.53
N SER A 213 10.80 -2.46 2.54
CA SER A 213 10.57 -2.05 1.15
C SER A 213 11.03 -3.16 0.21
N GLY A 214 10.23 -3.42 -0.82
CA GLY A 214 10.49 -4.47 -1.81
C GLY A 214 9.34 -4.58 -2.80
N ARG A 215 9.42 -5.55 -3.71
CA ARG A 215 8.30 -5.88 -4.59
C ARG A 215 7.14 -6.46 -3.77
N PRO A 216 5.88 -6.30 -4.22
CA PRO A 216 4.72 -6.86 -3.52
C PRO A 216 4.89 -8.32 -3.11
N GLU A 217 5.39 -9.15 -4.03
CA GLU A 217 5.60 -10.58 -3.80
C GLU A 217 6.65 -10.85 -2.70
N GLU A 218 7.68 -10.01 -2.60
CA GLU A 218 8.73 -10.11 -1.58
C GLU A 218 8.19 -9.78 -0.18
N LEU A 219 7.34 -8.74 -0.08
CA LEU A 219 6.70 -8.36 1.18
C LEU A 219 5.74 -9.47 1.67
N ILE A 220 4.98 -10.04 0.74
CA ILE A 220 4.06 -11.14 1.04
C ILE A 220 4.84 -12.40 1.42
N ALA A 221 5.90 -12.76 0.69
CA ALA A 221 6.66 -13.98 0.95
C ALA A 221 7.41 -13.95 2.28
N GLY A 222 8.03 -12.82 2.61
CA GLY A 222 8.91 -12.65 3.77
C GLY A 222 8.69 -11.34 4.53
N PRO A 223 7.62 -11.22 5.34
CA PRO A 223 7.47 -10.06 6.20
C PRO A 223 8.60 -10.00 7.23
N VAL A 224 9.18 -8.81 7.41
CA VAL A 224 10.35 -8.63 8.30
C VAL A 224 9.97 -8.55 9.78
N SER A 225 8.70 -8.36 10.11
CA SER A 225 8.21 -8.23 11.48
C SER A 225 6.80 -8.79 11.64
N ALA A 226 6.42 -9.09 12.87
CA ALA A 226 5.05 -9.48 13.23
C ALA A 226 4.03 -8.41 12.81
N TRP A 227 4.38 -7.13 13.00
CA TRP A 227 3.55 -6.02 12.57
C TRP A 227 3.33 -6.02 11.04
N ALA A 228 4.39 -6.22 10.25
CA ALA A 228 4.26 -6.25 8.80
C ALA A 228 3.37 -7.41 8.33
N ALA A 229 3.51 -8.59 8.94
CA ALA A 229 2.68 -9.76 8.63
C ALA A 229 1.20 -9.53 8.97
N ASP A 230 0.92 -8.93 10.12
CA ASP A 230 -0.44 -8.60 10.59
C ASP A 230 -1.05 -7.47 9.76
N PHE A 231 -0.32 -6.39 9.56
CA PHE A 231 -0.74 -5.25 8.75
C PHE A 231 -1.08 -5.65 7.31
N LEU A 232 -0.30 -6.55 6.71
CA LEU A 232 -0.56 -7.10 5.37
C LEU A 232 -1.60 -8.23 5.37
N GLY A 233 -2.20 -8.58 6.53
CA GLY A 233 -3.26 -9.58 6.63
C GLY A 233 -2.83 -10.97 6.15
N LEU A 234 -1.54 -11.32 6.28
CA LEU A 234 -0.96 -12.53 5.69
C LEU A 234 -1.36 -13.83 6.40
N GLY A 235 -1.96 -13.74 7.59
CA GLY A 235 -2.39 -14.89 8.37
C GLY A 235 -2.35 -14.64 9.86
N THR A 236 -2.17 -15.72 10.62
CA THR A 236 -2.08 -15.67 12.08
C THR A 236 -0.63 -15.59 12.51
N VAL A 237 -0.30 -14.57 13.30
CA VAL A 237 1.06 -14.38 13.85
C VAL A 237 1.06 -14.79 15.30
N LEU A 238 1.91 -15.75 15.65
CA LEU A 238 2.04 -16.29 17.01
C LEU A 238 3.45 -16.08 17.53
N ARG A 239 3.57 -15.67 18.81
CA ARG A 239 4.85 -15.66 19.49
C ARG A 239 5.31 -17.10 19.75
N GLY A 240 6.59 -17.38 19.55
CA GLY A 240 7.13 -18.72 19.76
C GLY A 240 8.62 -18.74 20.02
N THR A 241 9.12 -19.92 20.35
CA THR A 241 10.54 -20.19 20.61
C THR A 241 11.00 -21.36 19.75
N VAL A 242 12.17 -21.24 19.17
CA VAL A 242 12.77 -22.27 18.32
C VAL A 242 13.11 -23.51 19.17
N LYS A 243 12.43 -24.64 18.92
CA LYS A 243 12.65 -25.92 19.60
C LYS A 243 13.74 -26.75 18.90
N SER A 244 13.70 -26.76 17.56
CA SER A 244 14.74 -27.41 16.73
C SER A 244 14.97 -26.61 15.45
N VAL A 245 16.16 -26.76 14.85
CA VAL A 245 16.56 -26.05 13.62
C VAL A 245 16.54 -26.95 12.39
N ARG A 246 16.50 -28.28 12.57
CA ARG A 246 16.46 -29.26 11.46
C ARG A 246 15.62 -30.46 11.88
N PRO A 247 14.35 -30.56 11.42
CA PRO A 247 13.57 -29.49 10.77
C PRO A 247 13.34 -28.32 11.74
N LEU A 248 13.11 -27.11 11.15
CA LEU A 248 12.81 -25.94 11.98
C LEU A 248 11.43 -26.10 12.60
N ARG A 249 11.38 -26.15 13.93
CA ARG A 249 10.14 -26.25 14.71
C ARG A 249 10.06 -25.18 15.76
N ILE A 250 8.88 -24.56 15.83
CA ILE A 250 8.59 -23.44 16.70
C ILE A 250 7.53 -23.90 17.74
N GLN A 251 7.86 -23.75 19.00
CA GLN A 251 6.92 -23.96 20.12
C GLN A 251 6.16 -22.65 20.35
N THR A 252 4.85 -22.71 20.32
CA THR A 252 3.92 -21.60 20.61
C THR A 252 2.94 -21.97 21.70
N ALA A 253 2.10 -21.01 22.12
CA ALA A 253 0.98 -21.30 23.04
C ALA A 253 -0.09 -22.25 22.45
N LEU A 254 -0.19 -22.34 21.10
CA LEU A 254 -1.16 -23.20 20.41
C LEU A 254 -0.58 -24.55 19.97
N GLY A 255 0.68 -24.83 20.26
CA GLY A 255 1.35 -26.08 19.90
C GLY A 255 2.69 -25.85 19.19
N GLU A 256 3.22 -26.94 18.63
CA GLU A 256 4.46 -26.98 17.89
C GLU A 256 4.18 -27.01 16.39
N PHE A 257 4.82 -26.13 15.63
CA PHE A 257 4.64 -26.00 14.18
C PHE A 257 5.96 -26.04 13.44
N GLU A 258 5.95 -26.66 12.27
CA GLU A 258 7.06 -26.53 11.33
C GLU A 258 7.08 -25.16 10.71
N ALA A 259 8.29 -24.63 10.44
CA ALA A 259 8.47 -23.34 9.85
C ALA A 259 9.61 -23.33 8.82
N GLN A 260 9.60 -22.31 7.97
CA GLN A 260 10.70 -21.93 7.09
C GLN A 260 11.26 -20.59 7.57
N ALA A 261 12.54 -20.36 7.37
CA ALA A 261 13.20 -19.12 7.70
C ALA A 261 14.13 -18.69 6.57
N ALA A 262 14.20 -17.37 6.33
CA ALA A 262 15.23 -16.82 5.45
C ALA A 262 16.63 -16.92 6.12
N PRO A 263 17.69 -17.08 5.33
CA PRO A 263 19.06 -17.02 5.84
C PRO A 263 19.43 -15.64 6.42
N PRO A 264 20.26 -15.60 7.49
CA PRO A 264 20.63 -16.72 8.33
C PRO A 264 19.47 -17.20 9.19
N GLY A 265 19.23 -18.50 9.24
CA GLY A 265 18.16 -19.11 10.04
C GLY A 265 18.31 -18.82 11.55
N PRO A 266 17.25 -19.06 12.34
CA PRO A 266 17.29 -18.84 13.78
C PRO A 266 18.13 -19.89 14.51
N LYS A 267 18.51 -19.57 15.76
CA LYS A 267 19.19 -20.52 16.66
C LYS A 267 18.16 -21.22 17.57
N LYS A 268 18.50 -22.44 18.04
CA LYS A 268 17.69 -23.13 19.04
C LYS A 268 17.55 -22.27 20.31
N GLY A 269 16.35 -22.16 20.84
CA GLY A 269 16.03 -21.31 21.99
C GLY A 269 15.77 -19.84 21.63
N GLU A 270 15.96 -19.42 20.37
CA GLU A 270 15.65 -18.04 19.95
C GLU A 270 14.16 -17.78 20.02
N ALA A 271 13.78 -16.66 20.62
CA ALA A 271 12.39 -16.19 20.67
C ALA A 271 12.10 -15.30 19.45
N GLY A 272 10.87 -15.39 18.94
CA GLY A 272 10.41 -14.62 17.78
C GLY A 272 8.96 -14.90 17.48
N TRP A 273 8.62 -14.90 16.19
CA TRP A 273 7.24 -15.07 15.75
C TRP A 273 7.17 -16.11 14.64
N ILE A 274 6.01 -16.79 14.56
CA ILE A 274 5.67 -17.63 13.41
C ILE A 274 4.41 -17.11 12.75
N LEU A 275 4.46 -16.93 11.44
CA LEU A 275 3.29 -16.63 10.61
C LEU A 275 2.72 -17.95 10.07
N LEU A 276 1.49 -18.24 10.43
CA LEU A 276 0.70 -19.34 9.89
C LEU A 276 -0.22 -18.77 8.80
N ARG A 277 0.01 -19.16 7.56
CA ARG A 277 -0.79 -18.69 6.42
C ARG A 277 -2.12 -19.40 6.35
N PRO A 278 -3.23 -18.73 5.95
CA PRO A 278 -4.56 -19.35 5.88
C PRO A 278 -4.65 -20.53 4.91
N GLY A 279 -3.96 -20.42 3.77
CA GLY A 279 -3.94 -21.44 2.72
C GLY A 279 -2.94 -22.57 2.97
N GLY A 280 -3.10 -23.68 2.24
CA GLY A 280 -2.17 -24.81 2.27
C GLY A 280 -2.30 -25.75 3.47
N GLY A 281 -3.16 -25.42 4.44
CA GLY A 281 -3.50 -26.30 5.56
C GLY A 281 -4.76 -27.13 5.32
N SER A 282 -5.09 -28.00 6.28
CA SER A 282 -6.35 -28.76 6.27
C SER A 282 -7.24 -28.36 7.45
N LEU A 283 -8.53 -28.19 7.16
CA LEU A 283 -9.56 -27.91 8.16
C LEU A 283 -10.51 -29.10 8.25
N ARG A 284 -10.67 -29.70 9.45
CA ARG A 284 -11.50 -30.87 9.68
C ARG A 284 -12.54 -30.58 10.74
N ARG A 285 -13.65 -31.38 10.79
CA ARG A 285 -14.61 -31.34 11.87
C ARG A 285 -13.95 -31.77 13.19
N GLY A 286 -14.34 -31.11 14.29
CA GLY A 286 -13.89 -31.45 15.63
C GLY A 286 -14.34 -32.89 16.01
N GLY A 287 -13.46 -33.70 16.58
CA GLY A 287 -13.72 -35.06 16.98
C GLY A 287 -12.48 -35.95 16.81
N GLY A 288 -11.59 -35.95 17.79
CA GLY A 288 -10.39 -36.76 17.81
C GLY A 288 -9.12 -35.99 18.27
N LYS A 289 -8.13 -36.75 18.79
CA LYS A 289 -6.79 -36.16 19.05
C LYS A 289 -6.03 -36.08 17.74
N THR A 290 -5.79 -34.89 17.26
CA THR A 290 -4.90 -34.65 16.09
C THR A 290 -3.62 -34.03 16.59
N ALA A 291 -2.48 -34.71 16.44
CA ALA A 291 -1.18 -34.17 16.74
C ALA A 291 -0.92 -32.98 15.75
N GLY A 292 -0.62 -31.78 16.27
CA GLY A 292 -0.23 -30.61 15.48
C GLY A 292 -1.38 -29.75 14.92
N GLY A 293 -2.67 -30.02 15.31
CA GLY A 293 -3.81 -29.20 14.89
C GLY A 293 -4.24 -28.19 15.96
N ILE A 294 -4.70 -27.02 15.49
CA ILE A 294 -5.29 -25.97 16.33
C ILE A 294 -6.81 -26.18 16.37
N ARG A 295 -7.34 -26.45 17.56
CA ARG A 295 -8.77 -26.57 17.78
C ARG A 295 -9.41 -25.23 18.08
N GLY A 296 -10.53 -24.93 17.43
CA GLY A 296 -11.29 -23.71 17.68
C GLY A 296 -12.72 -23.81 17.18
N VAL A 297 -13.53 -22.86 17.60
CA VAL A 297 -14.92 -22.69 17.16
C VAL A 297 -14.95 -21.63 16.08
N ALA A 298 -15.63 -21.90 14.98
CA ALA A 298 -15.80 -20.93 13.90
C ALA A 298 -16.65 -19.74 14.39
N VAL A 299 -16.07 -18.56 14.35
CA VAL A 299 -16.73 -17.31 14.75
C VAL A 299 -17.04 -16.42 13.55
N GLU A 300 -16.49 -16.74 12.38
CA GLU A 300 -16.74 -16.03 11.14
C GLU A 300 -16.35 -16.91 9.94
N SER A 301 -17.16 -16.86 8.88
CA SER A 301 -16.88 -17.54 7.62
C SER A 301 -17.31 -16.65 6.47
N VAL A 302 -16.34 -16.01 5.80
CA VAL A 302 -16.58 -15.02 4.75
C VAL A 302 -15.93 -15.46 3.44
N ARG A 303 -16.68 -15.41 2.35
CA ARG A 303 -16.16 -15.71 1.02
C ARG A 303 -15.17 -14.63 0.57
N ARG A 304 -13.99 -15.03 0.14
CA ARG A 304 -12.94 -14.19 -0.41
C ARG A 304 -12.43 -14.83 -1.72
N GLY A 305 -12.88 -14.30 -2.86
CA GLY A 305 -12.60 -14.91 -4.15
C GLY A 305 -13.16 -16.33 -4.26
N GLU A 306 -12.32 -17.31 -4.54
CA GLU A 306 -12.70 -18.72 -4.70
C GLU A 306 -12.79 -19.49 -3.37
N ALA A 307 -12.23 -18.97 -2.27
CA ALA A 307 -12.19 -19.64 -0.97
C ALA A 307 -12.96 -18.87 0.11
N TYR A 308 -13.28 -19.57 1.19
CA TYR A 308 -13.81 -18.99 2.42
C TYR A 308 -12.66 -18.73 3.40
N ARG A 309 -12.55 -17.48 3.87
CA ARG A 309 -11.71 -17.10 5.00
C ARG A 309 -12.50 -17.38 6.27
N ILE A 310 -11.97 -18.24 7.14
CA ILE A 310 -12.61 -18.69 8.36
C ILE A 310 -11.76 -18.21 9.53
N ARG A 311 -12.41 -17.60 10.50
CA ARG A 311 -11.79 -17.24 11.78
C ARG A 311 -12.25 -18.23 12.85
N LEU A 312 -11.30 -18.95 13.40
CA LEU A 312 -11.52 -19.89 14.51
C LEU A 312 -11.05 -19.26 15.81
N ARG A 313 -11.89 -19.27 16.81
CA ARG A 313 -11.53 -18.89 18.19
C ARG A 313 -11.14 -20.10 18.99
N THR A 314 -9.90 -20.13 19.48
CA THR A 314 -9.40 -21.21 20.32
C THR A 314 -9.97 -21.11 21.75
N ALA A 315 -9.90 -22.16 22.54
CA ALA A 315 -10.30 -22.14 23.96
C ALA A 315 -9.51 -21.14 24.80
N GLY A 316 -8.28 -20.81 24.40
CA GLY A 316 -7.44 -19.76 25.00
C GLY A 316 -7.75 -18.34 24.52
N GLY A 317 -8.82 -18.13 23.75
CA GLY A 317 -9.24 -16.82 23.24
C GLY A 317 -8.39 -16.27 22.07
N VAL A 318 -7.48 -17.05 21.52
CA VAL A 318 -6.68 -16.66 20.35
C VAL A 318 -7.48 -16.94 19.08
N ASP A 319 -7.61 -15.92 18.23
CA ASP A 319 -8.23 -16.08 16.91
C ASP A 319 -7.16 -16.53 15.89
N VAL A 320 -7.47 -17.60 15.15
CA VAL A 320 -6.64 -18.08 14.04
C VAL A 320 -7.41 -18.00 12.73
N ILE A 321 -6.71 -17.69 11.66
CA ILE A 321 -7.29 -17.50 10.32
C ILE A 321 -6.87 -18.66 9.45
N CYS A 322 -7.84 -19.37 8.88
CA CYS A 322 -7.64 -20.41 7.89
C CYS A 322 -8.51 -20.16 6.65
N ALA A 323 -8.26 -20.91 5.58
CA ALA A 323 -9.03 -20.84 4.35
C ALA A 323 -9.38 -22.25 3.85
N GLN A 324 -10.58 -22.39 3.27
CA GLN A 324 -11.02 -23.59 2.56
C GLN A 324 -12.06 -23.25 1.50
N ASP A 325 -12.38 -24.24 0.63
CA ASP A 325 -13.29 -24.05 -0.51
C ASP A 325 -14.77 -24.04 -0.12
N GLN A 326 -15.12 -24.51 1.08
CA GLN A 326 -16.49 -24.59 1.57
C GLN A 326 -16.70 -23.70 2.81
N PRO A 327 -17.92 -23.15 3.01
CA PRO A 327 -18.24 -22.42 4.21
C PRO A 327 -18.21 -23.31 5.45
N VAL A 328 -18.02 -22.70 6.60
CA VAL A 328 -18.20 -23.31 7.91
C VAL A 328 -19.27 -22.54 8.65
N GLU A 329 -20.22 -23.24 9.29
CA GLU A 329 -21.24 -22.59 10.10
C GLU A 329 -20.62 -21.99 11.36
N GLU A 330 -21.10 -20.81 11.77
CA GLU A 330 -20.68 -20.21 13.04
C GLU A 330 -21.12 -21.13 14.20
N GLY A 331 -20.25 -21.25 15.18
CA GLY A 331 -20.45 -22.17 16.29
C GLY A 331 -19.92 -23.60 16.08
N GLU A 332 -19.57 -23.98 14.86
CA GLU A 332 -19.00 -25.30 14.59
C GLU A 332 -17.56 -25.41 15.12
N GLU A 333 -17.28 -26.51 15.79
CA GLU A 333 -15.93 -26.86 16.21
C GLU A 333 -15.12 -27.44 15.04
N ARG A 334 -13.94 -26.90 14.83
CA ARG A 334 -13.01 -27.29 13.76
C ARG A 334 -11.61 -27.50 14.33
N ILE A 335 -10.83 -28.31 13.62
CA ILE A 335 -9.39 -28.47 13.84
C ILE A 335 -8.68 -28.07 12.57
N TRP A 336 -7.88 -27.03 12.70
CA TRP A 336 -7.02 -26.55 11.61
C TRP A 336 -5.60 -27.06 11.80
N THR A 337 -5.08 -27.76 10.79
CA THR A 337 -3.68 -28.15 10.71
C THR A 337 -3.02 -27.26 9.66
N PRO A 338 -2.26 -26.22 10.07
CA PRO A 338 -1.60 -25.32 9.13
C PRO A 338 -0.50 -26.04 8.36
N ALA A 339 -0.18 -25.57 7.17
CA ALA A 339 1.07 -25.88 6.51
C ALA A 339 2.25 -25.30 7.29
N ALA A 340 3.50 -25.58 6.83
CA ALA A 340 4.68 -25.00 7.45
C ALA A 340 4.60 -23.46 7.46
N GLY A 341 4.82 -22.86 8.64
CA GLY A 341 4.77 -21.43 8.84
C GLY A 341 6.05 -20.71 8.36
N VAL A 342 6.03 -19.38 8.44
CA VAL A 342 7.21 -18.53 8.17
C VAL A 342 7.74 -17.99 9.50
N TRP A 343 9.00 -18.24 9.80
CA TRP A 343 9.66 -17.67 10.97
C TRP A 343 9.98 -16.20 10.75
N ILE A 344 9.63 -15.38 11.73
CA ILE A 344 9.90 -13.94 11.78
C ILE A 344 10.72 -13.67 13.05
N ARG A 345 11.89 -13.05 12.87
CA ARG A 345 12.76 -12.72 14.00
C ARG A 345 12.10 -11.70 14.92
N GLY A 346 12.32 -11.83 16.22
CA GLY A 346 11.77 -10.93 17.23
C GLY A 346 12.48 -9.60 17.32
#